data_957a8052976dc4f3fba79c88cb4f24be
#
_entry.id   957a8052976dc4f3fba79c88cb4f24be
#
_cell.length_a   1.000
_cell.length_b   1.000
_cell.length_c   1.000
_cell.angle_alpha   90.00
_cell.angle_beta   90.00
_cell.angle_gamma   90.00
#
_symmetry.space_group_name_H-M   'P 1'
#
loop_
_entity.id
_entity.type
_entity.pdbx_description
1 polymer ?
#
loop_
_entity_poly.entity_id
_entity_poly.type
_entity_poly.pdbx_seq_one_letter_code
_entity_poly.pdbx_strand_id
1 'polypeptide(L)'
;MPLGVIEGDPAEKEVWGDPSEPREARHSAHSIVDGVLTVLSIHDLTTYVEGIREIVVGDGMCNDASVTLWKLSPFEQLQTLRLGDHCFRYLEELRINCMPSLEQVEIGNSVAIGENSAASAGRNCFLDIVGCAALMALKIGEASFPDWNSFHLECGHKECV
;
A
#
# COMPACT_ATOMS: atom_id res chain seq x y z
N MET A 1 -50.80 -21.28 16.46
CA MET A 1 -50.51 -20.84 16.12
C MET A 1 -49.59 -20.61 15.92
N PRO A 2 -49.36 -20.43 15.61
CA PRO A 2 -48.69 -20.21 15.18
C PRO A 2 -47.77 -19.67 15.03
N LEU A 3 -47.46 -19.60 14.79
CA LEU A 3 -46.85 -19.27 14.58
C LEU A 3 -46.03 -18.75 14.10
N GLY A 4 -46.14 -18.57 13.83
CA GLY A 4 -45.55 -17.94 13.20
C GLY A 4 -44.41 -17.51 13.16
N VAL A 5 -44.29 -17.45 13.30
CA VAL A 5 -43.51 -17.04 13.35
C VAL A 5 -42.47 -16.83 12.85
N ILE A 6 -42.36 -17.06 12.37
CA ILE A 6 -41.56 -17.02 11.89
C ILE A 6 -40.94 -16.45 11.21
N GLU A 7 -41.36 -16.28 11.04
CA GLU A 7 -41.07 -15.52 10.34
C GLU A 7 -39.94 -15.15 10.13
N GLY A 8 -39.45 -15.90 10.12
CA GLY A 8 -38.46 -15.70 9.61
C GLY A 8 -37.83 -14.71 9.32
N ASP A 9 -37.55 -14.41 9.77
CA ASP A 9 -37.13 -13.21 9.72
C ASP A 9 -36.36 -12.83 8.51
N PRO A 10 -37.01 -12.38 7.46
CA PRO A 10 -36.32 -11.87 6.29
C PRO A 10 -35.35 -10.73 6.62
N ALA A 11 -35.54 -10.06 7.71
CA ALA A 11 -34.68 -9.02 8.16
C ALA A 11 -33.30 -9.52 8.60
N GLU A 12 -33.24 -10.72 9.17
CA GLU A 12 -31.95 -11.32 9.48
C GLU A 12 -31.13 -11.65 8.23
N LYS A 13 -31.80 -12.05 7.16
CA LYS A 13 -31.10 -12.27 5.90
C LYS A 13 -30.57 -11.04 5.28
N GLU A 14 -31.22 -9.92 5.45
CA GLU A 14 -30.75 -8.64 4.94
C GLU A 14 -29.54 -8.14 5.71
N VAL A 15 -29.45 -8.43 6.99
CA VAL A 15 -28.30 -8.06 7.84
C VAL A 15 -27.02 -8.77 7.42
N TRP A 16 -27.13 -9.97 6.89
CA TRP A 16 -25.98 -10.75 6.45
C TRP A 16 -25.42 -10.32 5.09
N GLY A 17 -26.13 -9.48 4.39
CA GLY A 17 -25.77 -9.01 3.08
C GLY A 17 -25.88 -10.07 2.00
N ASP A 18 -25.58 -9.66 0.80
CA ASP A 18 -25.63 -10.56 -0.36
C ASP A 18 -24.41 -11.50 -0.35
N PRO A 19 -24.63 -12.81 -0.26
CA PRO A 19 -23.51 -13.76 -0.28
C PRO A 19 -22.81 -13.83 -1.63
N SER A 20 -23.34 -13.22 -2.66
CA SER A 20 -22.69 -13.12 -3.97
C SER A 20 -21.64 -12.02 -4.04
N GLU A 21 -21.63 -11.09 -3.10
CA GLU A 21 -20.59 -10.07 -3.06
C GLU A 21 -19.27 -10.62 -2.52
N PRO A 22 -18.17 -10.45 -3.24
CA PRO A 22 -16.87 -10.84 -2.73
C PRO A 22 -16.53 -10.06 -1.46
N ARG A 23 -16.06 -10.75 -0.45
CA ARG A 23 -15.62 -10.11 0.81
C ARG A 23 -14.55 -9.06 0.60
N GLU A 24 -13.73 -9.26 -0.40
CA GLU A 24 -12.66 -8.36 -0.80
C GLU A 24 -13.17 -7.00 -1.24
N ALA A 25 -14.28 -6.96 -1.99
CA ALA A 25 -14.87 -5.71 -2.44
C ALA A 25 -15.40 -4.84 -1.30
N ARG A 26 -15.80 -5.44 -0.20
CA ARG A 26 -16.29 -4.71 0.98
C ARG A 26 -15.18 -4.02 1.75
N HIS A 27 -14.04 -4.65 1.86
CA HIS A 27 -12.87 -4.05 2.51
C HIS A 27 -12.33 -2.87 1.70
N SER A 28 -12.32 -3.01 0.40
CA SER A 28 -11.87 -1.94 -0.50
C SER A 28 -12.72 -0.68 -0.39
N ALA A 29 -14.03 -0.83 -0.24
CA ALA A 29 -14.94 0.30 -0.19
C ALA A 29 -14.75 1.20 1.05
N HIS A 30 -14.20 0.66 2.12
CA HIS A 30 -13.99 1.41 3.37
C HIS A 30 -12.63 2.10 3.43
N SER A 31 -11.68 1.68 2.62
CA SER A 31 -10.34 2.24 2.64
C SER A 31 -10.13 3.35 1.60
N ILE A 32 -11.10 3.60 0.74
CA ILE A 32 -11.00 4.61 -0.32
C ILE A 32 -12.05 5.70 -0.12
N VAL A 33 -11.59 6.92 0.06
CA VAL A 33 -12.43 8.11 0.20
C VAL A 33 -11.80 9.25 -0.62
N ASP A 34 -12.57 9.84 -1.51
CA ASP A 34 -12.17 11.00 -2.31
C ASP A 34 -10.84 10.84 -3.08
N GLY A 35 -10.56 9.64 -3.55
CA GLY A 35 -9.32 9.35 -4.26
C GLY A 35 -8.13 9.07 -3.35
N VAL A 36 -8.35 8.96 -2.05
CA VAL A 36 -7.34 8.59 -1.07
C VAL A 36 -7.53 7.13 -0.67
N LEU A 37 -6.51 6.33 -0.90
CA LEU A 37 -6.46 4.95 -0.42
C LEU A 37 -5.75 4.92 0.93
N THR A 38 -6.48 4.60 1.99
CA THR A 38 -5.90 4.37 3.30
C THR A 38 -5.60 2.89 3.47
N VAL A 39 -4.34 2.55 3.58
CA VAL A 39 -3.87 1.16 3.72
C VAL A 39 -3.86 0.78 5.19
N LEU A 40 -4.76 -0.12 5.56
CA LEU A 40 -4.89 -0.66 6.91
C LEU A 40 -4.51 -2.14 6.98
N SER A 41 -4.35 -2.78 5.83
CA SER A 41 -3.99 -4.19 5.74
C SER A 41 -3.22 -4.48 4.45
N ILE A 42 -2.61 -5.67 4.39
CA ILE A 42 -1.91 -6.11 3.18
C ILE A 42 -2.84 -6.28 1.98
N HIS A 43 -4.12 -6.53 2.22
CA HIS A 43 -5.11 -6.66 1.14
C HIS A 43 -5.33 -5.33 0.40
N ASP A 44 -5.21 -4.22 1.11
CA ASP A 44 -5.34 -2.89 0.50
C ASP A 44 -4.21 -2.61 -0.49
N LEU A 45 -3.03 -3.19 -0.28
CA LEU A 45 -1.89 -3.04 -1.19
C LEU A 45 -2.10 -3.67 -2.57
N THR A 46 -2.93 -4.68 -2.64
CA THR A 46 -3.23 -5.40 -3.89
C THR A 46 -4.50 -4.89 -4.57
N THR A 47 -5.21 -3.99 -3.90
CA THR A 47 -6.43 -3.42 -4.43
C THR A 47 -6.09 -2.30 -5.40
N TYR A 48 -6.35 -2.54 -6.67
CA TYR A 48 -6.25 -1.49 -7.67
C TYR A 48 -7.63 -0.87 -7.91
N VAL A 49 -7.69 0.44 -7.73
CA VAL A 49 -8.87 1.23 -8.07
C VAL A 49 -8.41 2.43 -8.87
N GLU A 50 -9.07 2.66 -9.99
CA GLU A 50 -8.81 3.79 -10.83
C GLU A 50 -9.13 5.10 -10.10
N GLY A 51 -8.33 6.14 -10.34
CA GLY A 51 -8.55 7.45 -9.76
C GLY A 51 -7.92 7.67 -8.39
N ILE A 52 -7.11 6.76 -7.88
CA ILE A 52 -6.37 6.97 -6.65
C ILE A 52 -5.29 8.02 -6.88
N ARG A 53 -5.33 9.07 -6.08
CA ARG A 53 -4.38 10.19 -6.12
C ARG A 53 -3.45 10.23 -4.92
N GLU A 54 -3.87 9.67 -3.82
CA GLU A 54 -3.07 9.62 -2.61
C GLU A 54 -3.16 8.22 -1.98
N ILE A 55 -2.02 7.69 -1.56
CA ILE A 55 -1.94 6.47 -0.77
C ILE A 55 -1.35 6.83 0.58
N VAL A 56 -2.05 6.46 1.63
CA VAL A 56 -1.62 6.66 3.01
C VAL A 56 -1.54 5.31 3.71
N VAL A 57 -0.36 4.94 4.15
CA VAL A 57 -0.15 3.75 4.97
C VAL A 57 -0.03 4.18 6.42
N GLY A 58 -0.87 3.63 7.28
CA GLY A 58 -0.87 3.96 8.70
C GLY A 58 0.38 3.48 9.43
N ASP A 59 0.61 4.04 10.61
CA ASP A 59 1.73 3.65 11.46
C ASP A 59 1.62 2.17 11.86
N GLY A 60 2.73 1.46 11.80
CA GLY A 60 2.77 0.06 12.17
C GLY A 60 2.05 -0.90 11.23
N MET A 61 1.59 -0.44 10.05
CA MET A 61 0.86 -1.26 9.10
C MET A 61 1.79 -2.04 8.18
N CYS A 62 1.22 -3.09 7.56
CA CYS A 62 1.91 -3.91 6.56
C CYS A 62 3.17 -4.61 7.09
N ASN A 63 3.18 -4.98 8.35
CA ASN A 63 4.29 -5.69 9.01
C ASN A 63 4.15 -7.21 8.95
N ASP A 64 3.57 -7.71 7.87
CA ASP A 64 3.47 -9.15 7.62
C ASP A 64 4.70 -9.63 6.85
N ALA A 65 5.23 -10.79 7.24
CA ALA A 65 6.42 -11.37 6.62
C ALA A 65 6.24 -11.75 5.14
N SER A 66 5.03 -11.81 4.66
CA SER A 66 4.73 -12.04 3.24
C SER A 66 4.89 -10.80 2.38
N VAL A 67 4.96 -9.61 2.99
CA VAL A 67 5.08 -8.34 2.27
C VAL A 67 6.54 -7.99 2.08
N THR A 68 7.16 -8.60 1.09
CA THR A 68 8.58 -8.37 0.75
C THR A 68 8.78 -7.49 -0.46
N LEU A 69 7.76 -7.33 -1.28
CA LEU A 69 7.80 -6.54 -2.51
C LEU A 69 6.56 -5.67 -2.64
N TRP A 70 6.75 -4.40 -2.96
CA TRP A 70 5.65 -3.52 -3.33
C TRP A 70 5.95 -2.72 -4.59
N LYS A 71 5.05 -2.80 -5.56
CA LYS A 71 5.13 -2.08 -6.83
C LYS A 71 3.94 -1.15 -6.96
N LEU A 72 4.22 0.10 -7.25
CA LEU A 72 3.20 1.14 -7.38
C LEU A 72 2.80 1.47 -8.82
N SER A 73 3.43 0.83 -9.79
CA SER A 73 3.17 1.11 -11.22
C SER A 73 1.70 1.09 -11.67
N PRO A 74 0.78 0.33 -11.04
CA PRO A 74 -0.62 0.39 -11.45
C PRO A 74 -1.32 1.72 -11.13
N PHE A 75 -0.78 2.53 -10.24
CA PHE A 75 -1.43 3.77 -9.79
C PHE A 75 -0.93 4.99 -10.58
N GLU A 76 -1.26 5.04 -11.87
CA GLU A 76 -0.76 6.07 -12.79
C GLU A 76 -1.13 7.50 -12.42
N GLN A 77 -2.25 7.69 -11.69
CA GLN A 77 -2.73 9.00 -11.26
C GLN A 77 -2.27 9.41 -9.86
N LEU A 78 -1.46 8.57 -9.24
CA LEU A 78 -0.97 8.84 -7.89
C LEU A 78 -0.11 10.10 -7.86
N GLN A 79 -0.46 11.01 -6.96
CA GLN A 79 0.23 12.28 -6.73
C GLN A 79 1.03 12.28 -5.44
N THR A 80 0.52 11.62 -4.41
CA THR A 80 1.15 11.59 -3.09
C THR A 80 1.20 10.18 -2.53
N LEU A 81 2.37 9.80 -2.04
CA LEU A 81 2.57 8.57 -1.29
C LEU A 81 3.05 8.91 0.11
N ARG A 82 2.35 8.42 1.12
CA ARG A 82 2.74 8.58 2.53
C ARG A 82 2.82 7.25 3.24
N LEU A 83 3.98 6.95 3.78
CA LEU A 83 4.20 5.79 4.63
C LEU A 83 4.36 6.25 6.07
N GLY A 84 3.55 5.70 6.97
CA GLY A 84 3.63 5.98 8.39
C GLY A 84 4.89 5.41 9.03
N ASP A 85 5.03 5.64 10.33
CA ASP A 85 6.17 5.15 11.09
C ASP A 85 6.06 3.64 11.34
N HIS A 86 7.17 2.95 11.40
CA HIS A 86 7.27 1.53 11.73
C HIS A 86 6.45 0.59 10.83
N CYS A 87 6.23 0.96 9.58
CA CYS A 87 5.51 0.11 8.63
C CYS A 87 6.45 -0.66 7.71
N PHE A 88 5.90 -1.67 7.02
CA PHE A 88 6.65 -2.49 6.05
C PHE A 88 7.91 -3.16 6.58
N ARG A 89 7.86 -3.68 7.78
CA ARG A 89 9.02 -4.25 8.47
C ARG A 89 9.85 -5.23 7.65
N TYR A 90 9.20 -6.03 6.82
CA TYR A 90 9.83 -7.11 6.03
C TYR A 90 10.04 -6.75 4.56
N LEU A 91 9.77 -5.52 4.18
CA LEU A 91 9.90 -5.10 2.79
C LEU A 91 11.37 -5.12 2.36
N GLU A 92 11.62 -5.76 1.23
CA GLU A 92 12.94 -5.89 0.62
C GLU A 92 13.05 -5.10 -0.67
N GLU A 93 11.91 -4.86 -1.31
CA GLU A 93 11.87 -4.20 -2.60
C GLU A 93 10.70 -3.22 -2.68
N LEU A 94 11.00 -1.96 -2.87
CA LEU A 94 10.01 -0.91 -3.15
C LEU A 94 10.29 -0.32 -4.53
N ARG A 95 9.33 -0.48 -5.44
CA ARG A 95 9.42 0.08 -6.80
C ARG A 95 8.38 1.14 -7.04
N ILE A 96 8.84 2.34 -7.28
CA ILE A 96 8.03 3.50 -7.63
C ILE A 96 8.43 3.92 -9.05
N ASN A 97 7.94 3.18 -10.04
CA ASN A 97 8.39 3.35 -11.41
C ASN A 97 7.27 3.82 -12.31
N CYS A 98 7.62 4.75 -13.22
CA CYS A 98 6.70 5.25 -14.23
C CYS A 98 5.43 5.86 -13.65
N MET A 99 5.62 6.75 -12.68
CA MET A 99 4.54 7.46 -12.00
C MET A 99 4.55 8.93 -12.45
N PRO A 100 3.95 9.25 -13.61
CA PRO A 100 4.08 10.57 -14.20
C PRO A 100 3.43 11.69 -13.39
N SER A 101 2.46 11.36 -12.55
CA SER A 101 1.74 12.33 -11.73
C SER A 101 2.26 12.43 -10.29
N LEU A 102 3.20 11.58 -9.90
CA LEU A 102 3.70 11.53 -8.52
C LEU A 102 4.55 12.75 -8.21
N GLU A 103 4.08 13.56 -7.27
CA GLU A 103 4.70 14.82 -6.88
C GLU A 103 5.44 14.71 -5.55
N GLN A 104 4.95 13.87 -4.64
CA GLN A 104 5.45 13.81 -3.28
C GLN A 104 5.51 12.37 -2.74
N VAL A 105 6.65 12.05 -2.14
CA VAL A 105 6.85 10.80 -1.41
C VAL A 105 7.33 11.15 0.00
N GLU A 106 6.58 10.74 1.00
CA GLU A 106 6.93 10.89 2.41
C GLU A 106 7.00 9.49 3.04
N ILE A 107 8.16 9.16 3.57
CA ILE A 107 8.42 7.90 4.24
C ILE A 107 8.72 8.22 5.70
N GLY A 108 7.95 7.62 6.60
CA GLY A 108 8.09 7.81 8.03
C GLY A 108 9.37 7.23 8.61
N ASN A 109 9.44 7.19 9.91
CA ASN A 109 10.62 6.68 10.64
C ASN A 109 10.56 5.15 10.75
N SER A 110 11.71 4.52 10.77
CA SER A 110 11.84 3.08 10.98
C SER A 110 11.00 2.23 10.01
N VAL A 111 10.92 2.66 8.75
CA VAL A 111 10.25 1.92 7.69
C VAL A 111 11.22 0.89 7.12
N ALA A 112 10.72 -0.31 6.86
CA ALA A 112 11.49 -1.41 6.27
C ALA A 112 12.78 -1.71 7.04
N ILE A 113 12.68 -1.79 8.35
CA ILE A 113 13.85 -1.98 9.23
C ILE A 113 14.42 -3.40 9.22
N GLY A 114 13.73 -4.32 8.59
CA GLY A 114 14.11 -5.73 8.63
C GLY A 114 13.89 -6.34 10.01
N GLU A 115 13.83 -7.64 10.06
CA GLU A 115 13.95 -8.35 11.33
C GLU A 115 15.27 -9.09 11.35
N ASN A 116 16.19 -8.60 12.17
CA ASN A 116 17.41 -9.30 12.53
C ASN A 116 18.13 -10.06 11.41
N SER A 117 18.69 -9.40 10.62
CA SER A 117 20.08 -9.27 10.28
C SER A 117 20.94 -10.51 10.06
N ALA A 118 20.79 -11.57 10.75
CA ALA A 118 21.61 -12.75 10.47
C ALA A 118 21.13 -13.49 9.23
N ALA A 119 19.86 -13.36 8.88
CA ALA A 119 19.29 -13.94 7.66
C ALA A 119 19.26 -12.96 6.49
N SER A 120 19.46 -11.68 6.75
CA SER A 120 19.47 -10.63 5.71
C SER A 120 20.86 -10.43 5.10
N ALA A 121 21.88 -11.04 5.66
CA ALA A 121 23.21 -11.03 5.06
C ALA A 121 23.16 -11.70 3.68
N GLY A 122 23.13 -10.89 2.62
CA GLY A 122 23.06 -11.38 1.25
C GLY A 122 21.74 -11.11 0.53
N ARG A 123 20.75 -10.51 1.16
CA ARG A 123 19.55 -10.04 0.49
C ARG A 123 19.82 -8.72 -0.23
N ASN A 124 19.34 -8.62 -1.45
CA ASN A 124 19.42 -7.37 -2.20
C ASN A 124 18.17 -6.57 -1.96
N CYS A 125 18.19 -5.74 -0.93
CA CYS A 125 17.11 -4.82 -0.66
C CYS A 125 17.34 -3.52 -1.41
N PHE A 126 16.34 -3.03 -2.12
CA PHE A 126 16.48 -1.83 -2.91
C PHE A 126 15.21 -0.97 -3.01
N LEU A 127 15.44 0.32 -3.08
CA LEU A 127 14.45 1.33 -3.40
C LEU A 127 14.74 1.86 -4.81
N ASP A 128 13.76 1.74 -5.68
CA ASP A 128 13.87 2.15 -7.07
C ASP A 128 12.76 3.17 -7.39
N ILE A 129 13.17 4.41 -7.66
CA ILE A 129 12.27 5.50 -8.04
C ILE A 129 12.70 5.99 -9.41
N VAL A 130 12.02 5.55 -10.46
CA VAL A 130 12.41 5.81 -11.84
C VAL A 130 11.24 6.32 -12.67
N GLY A 131 11.48 7.30 -13.53
CA GLY A 131 10.48 7.83 -14.42
C GLY A 131 9.36 8.61 -13.74
N CYS A 132 9.64 9.22 -12.60
CA CYS A 132 8.69 10.06 -11.86
C CYS A 132 8.95 11.52 -12.17
N ALA A 133 8.55 11.95 -13.37
CA ALA A 133 8.90 13.27 -13.90
C ALA A 133 8.32 14.45 -13.11
N ALA A 134 7.23 14.24 -12.39
CA ALA A 134 6.58 15.27 -11.57
C ALA A 134 7.11 15.32 -10.14
N LEU A 135 8.00 14.43 -9.74
CA LEU A 135 8.44 14.33 -8.35
C LEU A 135 9.21 15.57 -7.91
N MET A 136 8.65 16.27 -6.93
CA MET A 136 9.19 17.50 -6.35
C MET A 136 9.74 17.32 -4.95
N ALA A 137 9.25 16.36 -4.20
CA ALA A 137 9.64 16.16 -2.82
C ALA A 137 9.76 14.67 -2.48
N LEU A 138 10.90 14.32 -1.91
CA LEU A 138 11.14 13.00 -1.32
C LEU A 138 11.66 13.19 0.10
N LYS A 139 10.93 12.70 1.07
CA LYS A 139 11.33 12.71 2.47
C LYS A 139 11.43 11.29 2.98
N ILE A 140 12.51 10.99 3.64
CA ILE A 140 12.76 9.68 4.26
C ILE A 140 13.08 9.92 5.72
N GLY A 141 12.31 9.32 6.61
CA GLY A 141 12.47 9.43 8.05
C GLY A 141 13.70 8.71 8.56
N GLU A 142 13.98 8.94 9.83
CA GLU A 142 15.14 8.38 10.50
C GLU A 142 15.05 6.85 10.62
N ALA A 143 16.19 6.19 10.53
CA ALA A 143 16.32 4.75 10.66
C ALA A 143 15.45 3.95 9.68
N SER A 144 15.04 4.54 8.57
CA SER A 144 14.34 3.84 7.51
C SER A 144 15.34 3.22 6.53
N PHE A 145 15.06 1.99 6.09
CA PHE A 145 15.90 1.24 5.16
C PHE A 145 17.36 1.01 5.63
N PRO A 146 17.62 0.67 6.89
CA PRO A 146 18.98 0.64 7.43
C PRO A 146 19.90 -0.38 6.75
N ASP A 147 19.34 -1.48 6.27
CA ASP A 147 20.09 -2.58 5.66
C ASP A 147 19.92 -2.64 4.13
N TRP A 148 19.38 -1.60 3.53
CA TRP A 148 19.16 -1.60 2.09
C TRP A 148 20.45 -1.29 1.34
N ASN A 149 20.72 -2.11 0.34
CA ASN A 149 21.99 -2.12 -0.37
C ASN A 149 22.02 -1.16 -1.54
N SER A 150 20.86 -0.79 -2.07
CA SER A 150 20.76 0.01 -3.27
C SER A 150 19.61 0.98 -3.21
N PHE A 151 19.91 2.19 -3.60
CA PHE A 151 18.94 3.26 -3.77
C PHE A 151 19.14 3.86 -5.15
N HIS A 152 18.12 3.78 -5.98
CA HIS A 152 18.17 4.32 -7.33
C HIS A 152 17.08 5.38 -7.50
N LEU A 153 17.48 6.58 -7.82
CA LEU A 153 16.58 7.70 -8.07
C LEU A 153 16.88 8.29 -9.45
N GLU A 154 15.91 8.19 -10.33
CA GLU A 154 16.00 8.76 -11.67
C GLU A 154 14.65 9.40 -12.06
N CYS A 155 14.59 10.71 -11.93
CA CYS A 155 13.37 11.49 -12.14
C CYS A 155 13.28 12.14 -13.53
N GLY A 156 14.07 11.71 -14.48
CA GLY A 156 14.01 12.19 -15.86
C GLY A 156 12.88 11.61 -16.67
N HIS A 157 12.65 12.20 -17.84
CA HIS A 157 11.73 11.64 -18.80
C HIS A 157 12.31 10.35 -19.40
N LYS A 158 12.04 9.22 -18.77
CA LYS A 158 12.21 7.94 -19.44
C LYS A 158 10.87 7.50 -19.97
N GLU A 159 10.88 7.02 -21.18
CA GLU A 159 9.71 6.34 -21.73
C GLU A 159 9.44 5.11 -20.87
N CYS A 160 8.32 5.15 -20.19
CA CYS A 160 7.84 4.01 -19.43
C CYS A 160 7.17 3.04 -20.39
N VAL A 161 7.89 2.02 -20.72
CA VAL A 161 7.40 0.98 -21.62
C VAL A 161 6.70 -0.12 -20.85
#